data_2d8cd9d7591b4b49d3f5fc5da4dd5bf3
#
_entry.id   2d8cd9d7591b4b49d3f5fc5da4dd5bf3
#
_cell.length_a   1.000
_cell.length_b   1.000
_cell.length_c   1.000
_cell.angle_alpha   90.00
_cell.angle_beta   90.00
_cell.angle_gamma   90.00
#
_symmetry.space_group_name_H-M   'P 1'
#
loop_
_entity.id
_entity.type
_entity.pdbx_description
1 polymer ?
#
loop_
_entity_poly.entity_id
_entity_poly.type
_entity_poly.pdbx_seq_one_letter_code
_entity_poly.pdbx_strand_id
1 'polypeptide(L)'
;YALLVRGMMATARAEIINGCQITGNRFAVLCIGDNQTPVTLHDSSFITDQSTLVVKGSATCFDIRNCRMEPGNGVILQLMDNDEAGMDIGKVKVPDREDVYLEGRDLTKIDPENDVILNLSDMDIVGDFYNSTTNLHMEKEAEKGGVGNPDTFGGLFAPPEGVEGSFMDAEVPEGVDDPKKELEYDKELRGPKNLAVNLKNTRLEGAVSAASQSYREGLTWIDEKARLELSRIQQQPAPTINNGVVVTLDTDSTWIVTKTCYLTGLHIGKYSMIKAPEGQTLTLFVDGTETKINQSTDYTGKIVLKVQ
;
A
#
# COMPACT_ATOMS: atom_id res chain seq x y z
N TYR A 1 -5.13 -9.92 11.32
CA TYR A 1 -5.88 -8.69 11.03
C TYR A 1 -7.26 -8.72 11.68
N ALA A 2 -7.79 -7.56 11.99
CA ALA A 2 -9.12 -7.43 12.54
C ALA A 2 -10.17 -7.25 11.43
N LEU A 3 -9.82 -6.48 10.40
CA LEU A 3 -10.64 -6.27 9.22
C LEU A 3 -9.88 -6.73 7.98
N LEU A 4 -10.49 -7.61 7.20
CA LEU A 4 -10.05 -7.98 5.85
C LEU A 4 -11.03 -7.41 4.84
N VAL A 5 -10.54 -6.53 3.98
CA VAL A 5 -11.26 -6.02 2.82
C VAL A 5 -10.68 -6.69 1.58
N ARG A 6 -11.44 -7.58 0.98
CA ARG A 6 -11.01 -8.36 -0.19
C ARG A 6 -12.05 -8.26 -1.29
N GLY A 7 -11.67 -7.63 -2.41
CA GLY A 7 -12.47 -7.62 -3.63
C GLY A 7 -12.11 -8.83 -4.50
N MET A 8 -13.06 -9.68 -4.78
CA MET A 8 -12.87 -10.75 -5.76
C MET A 8 -13.83 -10.67 -6.95
N MET A 9 -14.91 -9.97 -6.87
CA MET A 9 -15.89 -9.80 -7.97
C MET A 9 -17.00 -8.79 -7.61
N ALA A 10 -16.95 -8.18 -6.45
CA ALA A 10 -17.93 -7.17 -6.07
C ALA A 10 -17.25 -6.11 -5.22
N THR A 11 -17.48 -4.87 -5.53
CA THR A 11 -17.13 -3.74 -4.67
C THR A 11 -18.02 -3.77 -3.44
N ALA A 12 -17.44 -3.89 -2.25
CA ALA A 12 -18.16 -3.57 -1.03
C ALA A 12 -18.51 -2.07 -1.06
N ARG A 13 -19.64 -1.70 -0.47
CA ARG A 13 -20.08 -0.30 -0.52
C ARG A 13 -19.29 0.61 0.39
N ALA A 14 -18.91 0.14 1.55
CA ALA A 14 -18.06 0.81 2.53
C ALA A 14 -17.76 -0.15 3.70
N GLU A 15 -16.60 0.03 4.32
CA GLU A 15 -16.24 -0.62 5.57
C GLU A 15 -16.04 0.44 6.65
N ILE A 16 -16.68 0.28 7.80
CA ILE A 16 -16.72 1.30 8.85
C ILE A 16 -16.34 0.68 10.19
N ILE A 17 -15.31 1.23 10.84
CA ILE A 17 -14.95 0.96 12.24
C ILE A 17 -15.10 2.27 13.01
N ASN A 18 -15.92 2.26 14.04
CA ASN A 18 -16.18 3.43 14.87
C ASN A 18 -16.29 3.07 16.35
N GLY A 19 -15.60 3.83 17.20
CA GLY A 19 -15.65 3.65 18.66
C GLY A 19 -15.07 2.31 19.15
N CYS A 20 -14.14 1.70 18.43
CA CYS A 20 -13.60 0.37 18.71
C CYS A 20 -12.18 0.43 19.27
N GLN A 21 -11.83 -0.58 20.08
CA GLN A 21 -10.45 -0.87 20.43
C GLN A 21 -10.04 -2.22 19.85
N ILE A 22 -8.98 -2.22 19.04
CA ILE A 22 -8.42 -3.39 18.40
C ILE A 22 -6.99 -3.56 18.87
N THR A 23 -6.70 -4.70 19.51
CA THR A 23 -5.40 -4.96 20.15
C THR A 23 -4.89 -6.35 19.84
N GLY A 24 -3.57 -6.50 19.68
CA GLY A 24 -2.90 -7.80 19.57
C GLY A 24 -3.05 -8.48 18.22
N ASN A 25 -3.57 -7.79 17.22
CA ASN A 25 -3.61 -8.31 15.86
C ASN A 25 -2.35 -7.96 15.10
N ARG A 26 -1.93 -8.86 14.22
CA ARG A 26 -0.78 -8.64 13.36
C ARG A 26 -0.91 -7.34 12.56
N PHE A 27 -2.08 -7.11 11.96
CA PHE A 27 -2.49 -5.88 11.31
C PHE A 27 -3.90 -5.52 11.77
N ALA A 28 -4.27 -4.25 11.76
CA ALA A 28 -5.66 -3.87 12.01
C ALA A 28 -6.50 -4.03 10.74
N VAL A 29 -6.08 -3.44 9.65
CA VAL A 29 -6.79 -3.50 8.36
C VAL A 29 -5.86 -4.05 7.29
N LEU A 30 -6.38 -5.00 6.51
CA LEU A 30 -5.72 -5.57 5.34
C LEU A 30 -6.65 -5.45 4.14
N CYS A 31 -6.23 -4.68 3.12
CA CYS A 31 -6.91 -4.56 1.83
C CYS A 31 -6.15 -5.34 0.77
N ILE A 32 -6.84 -6.23 0.04
CA ILE A 32 -6.23 -7.08 -0.99
C ILE A 32 -7.13 -7.12 -2.23
N GLY A 33 -6.51 -7.05 -3.39
CA GLY A 33 -7.19 -7.21 -4.67
C GLY A 33 -7.69 -5.90 -5.25
N ASP A 34 -8.35 -5.98 -6.39
CA ASP A 34 -8.93 -4.83 -7.07
C ASP A 34 -10.20 -4.38 -6.35
N ASN A 35 -10.04 -3.48 -5.41
CA ASN A 35 -11.08 -3.10 -4.50
C ASN A 35 -11.03 -1.60 -4.25
N GLN A 36 -12.04 -0.89 -4.70
CA GLN A 36 -12.25 0.54 -4.48
C GLN A 36 -13.09 0.80 -3.22
N THR A 37 -13.19 -0.17 -2.30
CA THR A 37 -14.01 -0.02 -1.11
C THR A 37 -13.45 1.08 -0.20
N PRO A 38 -14.23 2.12 0.08
CA PRO A 38 -13.84 3.11 1.07
C PRO A 38 -13.80 2.49 2.47
N VAL A 39 -12.78 2.83 3.24
CA VAL A 39 -12.59 2.39 4.62
C VAL A 39 -12.63 3.57 5.56
N THR A 40 -13.59 3.58 6.48
CA THR A 40 -13.75 4.64 7.48
C THR A 40 -13.34 4.13 8.86
N LEU A 41 -12.39 4.81 9.49
CA LEU A 41 -11.89 4.50 10.83
C LEU A 41 -12.03 5.75 11.70
N HIS A 42 -13.00 5.76 12.59
CA HIS A 42 -13.27 6.92 13.44
C HIS A 42 -13.23 6.55 14.92
N ASP A 43 -12.75 7.48 15.75
CA ASP A 43 -12.85 7.44 17.21
C ASP A 43 -12.37 6.09 17.80
N SER A 44 -11.35 5.49 17.20
CA SER A 44 -10.93 4.13 17.47
C SER A 44 -9.45 4.03 17.83
N SER A 45 -9.07 2.91 18.46
CA SER A 45 -7.69 2.63 18.86
C SER A 45 -7.21 1.31 18.25
N PHE A 46 -6.03 1.36 17.63
CA PHE A 46 -5.40 0.22 16.96
C PHE A 46 -3.99 0.01 17.53
N ILE A 47 -3.80 -1.10 18.24
CA ILE A 47 -2.51 -1.54 18.78
C ILE A 47 -2.17 -2.85 18.10
N THR A 48 -1.18 -2.85 17.22
CA THR A 48 -0.86 -3.99 16.35
C THR A 48 0.57 -4.48 16.55
N ASP A 49 0.81 -5.76 16.29
CA ASP A 49 2.16 -6.35 16.40
C ASP A 49 3.06 -5.95 15.23
N GLN A 50 2.47 -5.60 14.10
CA GLN A 50 3.12 -5.14 12.87
C GLN A 50 2.52 -3.79 12.45
N SER A 51 2.44 -3.52 11.16
CA SER A 51 1.82 -2.30 10.61
C SER A 51 0.33 -2.21 10.95
N THR A 52 -0.19 -1.00 11.11
CA THR A 52 -1.63 -0.81 11.36
C THR A 52 -2.44 -1.12 10.12
N LEU A 53 -2.08 -0.54 8.98
CA LEU A 53 -2.76 -0.68 7.70
C LEU A 53 -1.84 -1.36 6.69
N VAL A 54 -2.36 -2.35 5.98
CA VAL A 54 -1.69 -3.02 4.88
C VAL A 54 -2.58 -2.98 3.65
N VAL A 55 -2.04 -2.50 2.53
CA VAL A 55 -2.72 -2.48 1.24
C VAL A 55 -1.86 -3.23 0.24
N LYS A 56 -2.43 -4.25 -0.39
CA LYS A 56 -1.75 -5.12 -1.34
C LYS A 56 -2.38 -5.02 -2.71
N GLY A 57 -1.79 -4.22 -3.59
CA GLY A 57 -2.23 -4.06 -4.97
C GLY A 57 -3.65 -3.49 -5.15
N SER A 58 -4.29 -3.01 -4.08
CA SER A 58 -5.65 -2.47 -4.13
C SER A 58 -5.65 -0.96 -4.28
N ALA A 59 -6.65 -0.42 -4.97
CA ALA A 59 -7.06 0.96 -4.85
C ALA A 59 -8.02 1.09 -3.67
N THR A 60 -7.84 2.08 -2.81
CA THR A 60 -8.74 2.32 -1.68
C THR A 60 -8.62 3.73 -1.15
N CYS A 61 -9.70 4.23 -0.56
CA CYS A 61 -9.74 5.49 0.13
C CYS A 61 -10.01 5.25 1.62
N PHE A 62 -9.08 5.67 2.47
CA PHE A 62 -9.26 5.69 3.91
C PHE A 62 -9.70 7.09 4.37
N ASP A 63 -10.75 7.13 5.18
CA ASP A 63 -11.13 8.29 5.97
C ASP A 63 -10.89 7.97 7.47
N ILE A 64 -9.84 8.57 8.03
CA ILE A 64 -9.37 8.24 9.38
C ILE A 64 -9.43 9.51 10.23
N ARG A 65 -10.22 9.44 11.31
CA ARG A 65 -10.41 10.59 12.19
C ARG A 65 -10.34 10.20 13.66
N ASN A 66 -9.63 11.03 14.44
CA ASN A 66 -9.56 10.89 15.90
C ASN A 66 -9.22 9.44 16.33
N CYS A 67 -8.25 8.83 15.66
CA CYS A 67 -7.80 7.47 15.95
C CYS A 67 -6.42 7.48 16.59
N ARG A 68 -6.20 6.51 17.49
CA ARG A 68 -4.88 6.18 18.04
C ARG A 68 -4.31 4.97 17.32
N MET A 69 -3.11 5.10 16.79
CA MET A 69 -2.44 4.02 16.05
C MET A 69 -1.06 3.74 16.66
N GLU A 70 -0.86 2.51 17.11
CA GLU A 70 0.39 2.04 17.73
C GLU A 70 0.87 0.77 17.03
N PRO A 71 1.55 0.89 15.89
CA PRO A 71 2.13 -0.26 15.19
C PRO A 71 3.41 -0.74 15.88
N GLY A 72 3.53 -2.04 16.13
CA GLY A 72 4.70 -2.63 16.78
C GLY A 72 5.99 -2.53 15.96
N ASN A 73 5.89 -2.39 14.63
CA ASN A 73 7.04 -2.15 13.76
C ASN A 73 7.26 -0.66 13.41
N GLY A 74 6.50 0.25 13.98
CA GLY A 74 6.58 1.69 13.70
C GLY A 74 5.97 2.13 12.36
N VAL A 75 5.32 1.25 11.61
CA VAL A 75 4.74 1.56 10.29
C VAL A 75 3.21 1.61 10.38
N ILE A 76 2.64 2.77 10.14
CA ILE A 76 1.19 2.98 10.10
C ILE A 76 0.61 2.36 8.81
N LEU A 77 1.15 2.74 7.66
CA LEU A 77 0.73 2.20 6.36
C LEU A 77 1.87 1.50 5.65
N GLN A 78 1.58 0.28 5.23
CA GLN A 78 2.38 -0.52 4.33
C GLN A 78 1.60 -0.73 3.03
N LEU A 79 1.92 0.05 1.99
CA LEU A 79 1.43 -0.18 0.64
C LEU A 79 2.48 -1.00 -0.11
N MET A 80 2.08 -2.13 -0.66
CA MET A 80 2.98 -3.12 -1.25
C MET A 80 2.31 -3.92 -2.36
N ASP A 81 3.10 -4.69 -3.08
CA ASP A 81 2.60 -5.71 -4.00
C ASP A 81 1.78 -6.78 -3.28
N ASN A 82 0.87 -7.39 -4.02
CA ASN A 82 0.11 -8.51 -3.51
C ASN A 82 0.98 -9.78 -3.48
N ASP A 83 1.53 -10.09 -2.32
CA ASP A 83 2.33 -11.30 -2.10
C ASP A 83 1.49 -12.57 -1.87
N GLU A 84 0.16 -12.44 -1.80
CA GLU A 84 -0.77 -13.58 -1.69
C GLU A 84 -1.19 -14.13 -3.07
N ALA A 85 -0.87 -13.44 -4.12
CA ALA A 85 -1.28 -13.81 -5.48
C ALA A 85 -0.74 -15.17 -5.94
N GLY A 86 0.36 -15.64 -5.37
CA GLY A 86 0.89 -16.99 -5.63
C GLY A 86 -0.03 -18.13 -5.15
N MET A 87 -1.04 -17.83 -4.33
CA MET A 87 -1.96 -18.85 -3.80
C MET A 87 -3.15 -19.11 -4.73
N ASP A 88 -3.56 -18.12 -5.51
CA ASP A 88 -4.78 -18.22 -6.32
C ASP A 88 -4.53 -18.45 -7.82
N ILE A 89 -3.36 -18.04 -8.35
CA ILE A 89 -3.14 -18.01 -9.82
C ILE A 89 -1.87 -18.74 -10.24
N GLY A 90 -1.24 -19.49 -9.37
CA GLY A 90 0.09 -20.03 -9.64
C GLY A 90 1.13 -18.92 -9.71
N LYS A 91 2.38 -19.28 -9.60
CA LYS A 91 3.49 -18.34 -9.57
C LYS A 91 3.60 -17.59 -10.88
N VAL A 92 3.38 -16.32 -10.88
CA VAL A 92 3.69 -15.46 -12.03
C VAL A 92 5.10 -14.92 -11.82
N LYS A 93 6.05 -15.33 -12.67
CA LYS A 93 7.27 -14.54 -12.83
C LYS A 93 6.85 -13.25 -13.50
N VAL A 94 6.81 -12.18 -12.73
CA VAL A 94 6.82 -10.86 -13.32
C VAL A 94 8.27 -10.66 -13.76
N PRO A 95 8.62 -10.67 -15.05
CA PRO A 95 9.95 -10.33 -15.50
C PRO A 95 10.25 -8.90 -15.03
N ASP A 96 11.52 -8.48 -15.07
CA ASP A 96 11.94 -7.11 -14.85
C ASP A 96 11.13 -6.15 -15.74
N ARG A 97 9.98 -5.73 -15.27
CA ARG A 97 9.00 -4.93 -16.02
C ARG A 97 8.80 -3.57 -15.37
N GLU A 98 9.82 -3.02 -14.79
CA GLU A 98 9.77 -1.63 -14.34
C GLU A 98 9.25 -0.72 -15.48
N ASP A 99 9.66 -0.99 -16.70
CA ASP A 99 9.28 -0.22 -17.90
C ASP A 99 7.78 -0.34 -18.26
N VAL A 100 7.18 -1.51 -18.06
CA VAL A 100 5.78 -1.76 -18.48
C VAL A 100 4.78 -1.07 -17.54
N TYR A 101 5.12 -0.96 -16.26
CA TYR A 101 4.27 -0.30 -15.27
C TYR A 101 4.44 1.22 -15.22
N LEU A 102 5.49 1.74 -15.83
CA LEU A 102 5.78 3.18 -15.89
C LEU A 102 5.23 3.86 -17.14
N GLU A 103 4.90 3.09 -18.18
CA GLU A 103 4.49 3.67 -19.46
C GLU A 103 3.17 4.43 -19.32
N GLY A 104 3.25 5.76 -19.44
CA GLY A 104 2.12 6.68 -19.42
C GLY A 104 1.57 7.05 -18.04
N ARG A 105 2.14 6.55 -16.93
CA ARG A 105 1.68 6.89 -15.60
C ARG A 105 2.33 8.16 -15.06
N ASP A 106 1.51 9.13 -14.68
CA ASP A 106 1.96 10.35 -14.01
C ASP A 106 2.04 10.14 -12.49
N LEU A 107 3.26 9.98 -11.98
CA LEU A 107 3.51 9.75 -10.55
C LEU A 107 3.23 10.97 -9.66
N THR A 108 2.95 12.12 -10.26
CA THR A 108 2.62 13.36 -9.52
C THR A 108 1.13 13.54 -9.32
N LYS A 109 0.31 12.71 -9.96
CA LYS A 109 -1.15 12.77 -9.91
C LYS A 109 -1.73 11.56 -9.20
N ILE A 110 -2.83 11.80 -8.54
CA ILE A 110 -3.62 10.76 -7.87
C ILE A 110 -4.87 10.49 -8.70
N ASP A 111 -5.04 9.23 -9.03
CA ASP A 111 -6.25 8.70 -9.63
C ASP A 111 -7.09 8.00 -8.54
N PRO A 112 -8.24 8.58 -8.14
CA PRO A 112 -9.05 8.01 -7.06
C PRO A 112 -9.58 6.59 -7.34
N GLU A 113 -9.62 6.20 -8.61
CA GLU A 113 -10.09 4.87 -9.00
C GLU A 113 -8.98 3.82 -8.94
N ASN A 114 -7.72 4.24 -9.06
CA ASN A 114 -6.59 3.33 -9.19
C ASN A 114 -5.52 3.49 -8.11
N ASP A 115 -5.59 4.50 -7.25
CA ASP A 115 -4.58 4.81 -6.26
C ASP A 115 -5.06 4.63 -4.81
N VAL A 116 -4.16 4.81 -3.88
CA VAL A 116 -4.45 4.75 -2.43
C VAL A 116 -4.47 6.15 -1.86
N ILE A 117 -5.58 6.50 -1.21
CA ILE A 117 -5.78 7.81 -0.60
C ILE A 117 -6.01 7.65 0.89
N LEU A 118 -5.21 8.34 1.70
CA LEU A 118 -5.42 8.46 3.14
C LEU A 118 -5.81 9.89 3.48
N ASN A 119 -7.02 10.06 4.00
CA ASN A 119 -7.47 11.31 4.62
C ASN A 119 -7.37 11.14 6.14
N LEU A 120 -6.46 11.90 6.75
CA LEU A 120 -6.15 11.84 8.17
C LEU A 120 -6.57 13.17 8.82
N SER A 121 -7.49 13.12 9.78
CA SER A 121 -7.98 14.32 10.42
C SER A 121 -8.05 14.21 11.95
N ASP A 122 -7.76 15.33 12.62
CA ASP A 122 -7.87 15.47 14.06
C ASP A 122 -7.03 14.40 14.82
N MET A 123 -5.77 14.21 14.41
CA MET A 123 -4.91 13.13 14.90
C MET A 123 -3.54 13.61 15.39
N ASP A 124 -2.97 12.87 16.33
CA ASP A 124 -1.55 12.89 16.68
C ASP A 124 -0.95 11.51 16.36
N ILE A 125 -0.10 11.45 15.35
CA ILE A 125 0.40 10.21 14.77
C ILE A 125 1.92 10.12 14.94
N VAL A 126 2.39 8.99 15.45
CA VAL A 126 3.81 8.64 15.47
C VAL A 126 3.98 7.35 14.67
N GLY A 127 4.66 7.43 13.52
CA GLY A 127 4.92 6.27 12.66
C GLY A 127 5.04 6.63 11.19
N ASP A 128 5.41 5.65 10.40
CA ASP A 128 5.80 5.80 9.01
C ASP A 128 4.70 5.33 8.05
N PHE A 129 4.67 5.94 6.87
CA PHE A 129 3.81 5.60 5.74
C PHE A 129 4.68 5.32 4.53
N TYR A 130 4.61 4.11 4.01
CA TYR A 130 5.46 3.67 2.92
C TYR A 130 4.66 3.19 1.71
N ASN A 131 5.05 3.69 0.54
CA ASN A 131 4.63 3.16 -0.74
C ASN A 131 5.83 2.42 -1.37
N SER A 132 5.78 1.10 -1.36
CA SER A 132 6.87 0.28 -1.87
C SER A 132 6.85 0.20 -3.39
N THR A 133 8.04 0.08 -3.98
CA THR A 133 8.16 -0.27 -5.40
C THR A 133 7.51 -1.61 -5.69
N THR A 134 6.85 -1.70 -6.83
CA THR A 134 6.28 -2.93 -7.36
C THR A 134 7.38 -3.71 -8.08
N ASN A 135 8.01 -4.64 -7.39
CA ASN A 135 9.10 -5.46 -7.94
C ASN A 135 9.22 -6.83 -7.26
N LEU A 136 8.14 -7.32 -6.67
CA LEU A 136 8.15 -8.67 -6.16
C LEU A 136 8.27 -9.65 -7.33
N HIS A 137 9.45 -10.25 -7.46
CA HIS A 137 9.68 -11.34 -8.39
C HIS A 137 8.97 -12.58 -7.84
N MET A 138 7.83 -12.90 -8.40
CA MET A 138 7.16 -14.16 -8.16
C MET A 138 7.57 -15.12 -9.29
N GLU A 139 8.40 -16.12 -8.98
CA GLU A 139 8.71 -17.16 -9.96
C GLU A 139 7.55 -18.13 -10.09
N LYS A 140 7.17 -18.42 -11.33
CA LYS A 140 6.21 -19.47 -11.65
C LYS A 140 6.90 -20.83 -11.48
N GLU A 141 6.55 -21.64 -10.49
CA GLU A 141 6.80 -23.07 -10.59
C GLU A 141 5.83 -23.65 -11.61
N ALA A 142 6.36 -23.92 -12.79
CA ALA A 142 5.61 -24.52 -13.87
C ALA A 142 5.24 -25.91 -13.47
N GLU A 143 4.34 -26.35 -12.84
CA GLU A 143 3.86 -27.74 -12.74
C GLU A 143 3.24 -28.23 -11.42
N LYS A 144 3.22 -27.46 -10.33
CA LYS A 144 2.59 -27.94 -9.10
C LYS A 144 1.56 -26.98 -8.57
N GLY A 145 0.36 -27.12 -8.99
CA GLY A 145 -0.78 -26.49 -8.35
C GLY A 145 -1.46 -25.45 -9.21
N GLY A 146 -1.97 -25.88 -10.33
CA GLY A 146 -3.05 -25.16 -10.99
C GLY A 146 -4.23 -25.01 -10.02
N VAL A 147 -5.07 -24.04 -10.27
CA VAL A 147 -6.39 -23.91 -9.65
C VAL A 147 -7.03 -25.30 -9.61
N GLY A 148 -7.24 -25.83 -8.42
CA GLY A 148 -7.79 -27.17 -8.25
C GLY A 148 -6.93 -28.19 -7.51
N ASN A 149 -5.74 -27.83 -7.01
CA ASN A 149 -5.02 -28.72 -6.10
C ASN A 149 -5.78 -28.79 -4.75
N PRO A 150 -6.31 -29.97 -4.36
CA PRO A 150 -7.06 -30.12 -3.11
C PRO A 150 -6.24 -29.83 -1.85
N ASP A 151 -4.89 -29.84 -1.96
CA ASP A 151 -3.99 -29.55 -0.86
C ASP A 151 -3.68 -28.04 -0.70
N THR A 152 -4.21 -27.22 -1.58
CA THR A 152 -4.11 -25.75 -1.52
C THR A 152 -5.43 -25.12 -1.07
N PHE A 153 -5.45 -23.80 -0.93
CA PHE A 153 -6.64 -23.04 -0.56
C PHE A 153 -7.89 -23.35 -1.45
N GLY A 154 -7.68 -23.88 -2.67
CA GLY A 154 -8.73 -24.41 -3.54
C GLY A 154 -9.47 -25.62 -2.94
N GLY A 155 -8.84 -26.39 -2.08
CA GLY A 155 -9.51 -27.48 -1.34
C GLY A 155 -10.56 -26.98 -0.35
N LEU A 156 -10.49 -25.74 0.12
CA LEU A 156 -11.48 -25.13 1.00
C LEU A 156 -12.80 -24.80 0.26
N PHE A 157 -12.74 -24.71 -1.06
CA PHE A 157 -13.85 -24.39 -1.95
C PHE A 157 -14.16 -25.53 -2.95
N ALA A 158 -13.56 -26.71 -2.72
CA ALA A 158 -13.89 -27.88 -3.52
C ALA A 158 -15.40 -28.17 -3.37
N PRO A 159 -16.13 -28.42 -4.47
CA PRO A 159 -17.51 -28.81 -4.38
C PRO A 159 -17.64 -30.11 -3.57
N PRO A 160 -18.73 -30.31 -2.86
CA PRO A 160 -18.98 -31.58 -2.18
C PRO A 160 -18.86 -32.74 -3.16
N GLU A 161 -18.38 -33.88 -2.66
CA GLU A 161 -18.21 -35.10 -3.46
C GLU A 161 -19.49 -35.45 -4.25
N GLY A 162 -19.39 -35.52 -5.59
CA GLY A 162 -20.52 -35.78 -6.47
C GLY A 162 -21.18 -34.56 -7.12
N VAL A 163 -20.68 -33.35 -6.87
CA VAL A 163 -21.11 -32.14 -7.58
C VAL A 163 -20.07 -31.83 -8.69
N GLU A 164 -20.46 -32.00 -9.94
CA GLU A 164 -19.64 -31.56 -11.08
C GLU A 164 -19.72 -30.03 -11.21
N GLY A 165 -18.56 -29.39 -11.21
CA GLY A 165 -18.41 -27.94 -11.34
C GLY A 165 -17.86 -27.30 -10.06
N SER A 166 -16.73 -26.62 -10.19
CA SER A 166 -16.15 -25.77 -9.15
C SER A 166 -16.82 -24.39 -9.20
N PHE A 167 -16.95 -23.72 -8.07
CA PHE A 167 -17.31 -22.29 -8.05
C PHE A 167 -16.34 -21.42 -8.89
N MET A 168 -15.20 -22.00 -9.25
CA MET A 168 -14.16 -21.42 -10.09
C MET A 168 -14.25 -21.84 -11.57
N ASP A 169 -15.19 -22.71 -11.93
CA ASP A 169 -15.51 -23.04 -13.35
C ASP A 169 -16.41 -21.98 -14.03
N ALA A 170 -16.52 -20.79 -13.46
CA ALA A 170 -16.93 -19.62 -14.23
C ALA A 170 -16.00 -19.57 -15.44
N GLU A 171 -16.58 -19.76 -16.62
CA GLU A 171 -15.87 -19.77 -17.90
C GLU A 171 -14.81 -18.69 -17.87
N VAL A 172 -13.53 -19.10 -17.93
CA VAL A 172 -12.43 -18.18 -18.16
C VAL A 172 -12.79 -17.49 -19.47
N PRO A 173 -12.98 -16.16 -19.51
CA PRO A 173 -13.44 -15.50 -20.72
C PRO A 173 -12.52 -15.87 -21.86
N GLU A 174 -13.12 -16.22 -23.02
CA GLU A 174 -12.40 -16.61 -24.22
C GLU A 174 -11.29 -15.60 -24.50
N GLY A 175 -10.03 -16.01 -24.47
CA GLY A 175 -8.85 -15.19 -24.74
C GLY A 175 -8.03 -14.77 -23.51
N VAL A 176 -8.22 -15.40 -22.34
CA VAL A 176 -7.30 -15.23 -21.18
C VAL A 176 -5.94 -15.89 -21.45
N ASP A 177 -5.84 -16.77 -22.42
CA ASP A 177 -4.57 -17.30 -22.94
C ASP A 177 -3.78 -16.29 -23.81
N ASP A 178 -4.36 -15.09 -24.07
CA ASP A 178 -3.64 -14.03 -24.77
C ASP A 178 -2.67 -13.34 -23.77
N PRO A 179 -1.35 -13.44 -23.98
CA PRO A 179 -0.35 -12.82 -23.12
C PRO A 179 -0.54 -11.31 -22.92
N LYS A 180 -1.21 -10.63 -23.85
CA LYS A 180 -1.53 -9.19 -23.73
C LYS A 180 -2.67 -8.95 -22.75
N LYS A 181 -3.71 -9.80 -22.77
CA LYS A 181 -4.83 -9.71 -21.83
C LYS A 181 -4.43 -10.13 -20.42
N GLU A 182 -3.60 -11.18 -20.30
CA GLU A 182 -2.97 -11.56 -19.04
C GLU A 182 -2.12 -10.41 -18.48
N LEU A 183 -1.42 -9.70 -19.34
CA LEU A 183 -0.63 -8.53 -18.98
C LEU A 183 -1.50 -7.34 -18.51
N GLU A 184 -2.64 -7.10 -19.17
CA GLU A 184 -3.59 -6.05 -18.76
C GLU A 184 -4.25 -6.39 -17.43
N TYR A 185 -4.65 -7.63 -17.24
CA TYR A 185 -5.20 -8.12 -15.97
C TYR A 185 -4.18 -8.02 -14.83
N ASP A 186 -2.92 -8.36 -15.06
CA ASP A 186 -1.84 -8.18 -14.11
C ASP A 186 -1.57 -6.70 -13.78
N LYS A 187 -1.73 -5.79 -14.75
CA LYS A 187 -1.61 -4.34 -14.53
C LYS A 187 -2.71 -3.80 -13.62
N GLU A 188 -3.94 -4.23 -13.81
CA GLU A 188 -5.08 -3.80 -13.01
C GLU A 188 -4.99 -4.32 -11.57
N LEU A 189 -4.65 -5.59 -11.40
CA LEU A 189 -4.59 -6.24 -10.08
C LEU A 189 -3.30 -5.97 -9.30
N ARG A 190 -2.19 -5.70 -9.97
CA ARG A 190 -0.85 -5.62 -9.38
C ARG A 190 -0.07 -4.40 -9.80
N GLY A 191 -0.65 -3.57 -10.65
CA GLY A 191 0.01 -2.35 -11.10
C GLY A 191 0.44 -1.49 -9.91
N PRO A 192 1.52 -0.73 -10.08
CA PRO A 192 1.96 0.20 -9.05
C PRO A 192 0.84 1.18 -8.73
N LYS A 193 0.71 1.53 -7.47
CA LYS A 193 -0.25 2.52 -6.98
C LYS A 193 0.51 3.77 -6.54
N ASN A 194 -0.05 4.95 -6.80
CA ASN A 194 0.40 6.14 -6.10
C ASN A 194 -0.26 6.21 -4.72
N LEU A 195 0.38 6.89 -3.80
CA LEU A 195 -0.11 7.12 -2.46
C LEU A 195 -0.36 8.61 -2.25
N ALA A 196 -1.58 8.97 -1.87
CA ALA A 196 -1.88 10.28 -1.33
C ALA A 196 -2.02 10.22 0.19
N VAL A 197 -1.35 11.11 0.91
CA VAL A 197 -1.52 11.31 2.35
C VAL A 197 -1.95 12.75 2.59
N ASN A 198 -3.20 12.92 2.99
CA ASN A 198 -3.82 14.22 3.25
C ASN A 198 -3.97 14.42 4.77
N LEU A 199 -3.29 15.42 5.31
CA LEU A 199 -3.31 15.78 6.72
C LEU A 199 -4.18 17.01 6.94
N LYS A 200 -5.16 16.91 7.83
CA LYS A 200 -6.00 18.02 8.24
C LYS A 200 -6.07 18.11 9.75
N ASN A 201 -5.69 19.25 10.33
CA ASN A 201 -5.61 19.42 11.79
C ASN A 201 -4.91 18.24 12.47
N THR A 202 -3.77 17.82 11.90
CA THR A 202 -3.09 16.57 12.27
C THR A 202 -1.61 16.84 12.50
N ARG A 203 -1.09 16.31 13.59
CA ARG A 203 0.34 16.22 13.84
C ARG A 203 0.84 14.83 13.45
N LEU A 204 1.79 14.81 12.54
CA LEU A 204 2.48 13.58 12.13
C LEU A 204 3.97 13.68 12.51
N GLU A 205 4.48 12.66 13.20
CA GLU A 205 5.90 12.46 13.46
C GLU A 205 6.33 11.13 12.85
N GLY A 206 7.06 11.17 11.74
CA GLY A 206 7.43 9.99 10.99
C GLY A 206 7.83 10.29 9.56
N ALA A 207 8.06 9.25 8.77
CA ALA A 207 8.31 9.33 7.34
C ALA A 207 7.02 9.11 6.53
N VAL A 208 6.84 9.87 5.46
CA VAL A 208 5.92 9.55 4.37
C VAL A 208 6.77 9.47 3.12
N SER A 209 6.91 8.30 2.51
CA SER A 209 7.92 8.12 1.46
C SER A 209 7.62 6.98 0.51
N ALA A 210 8.08 7.16 -0.74
CA ALA A 210 8.39 6.01 -1.57
C ALA A 210 9.47 5.16 -0.87
N ALA A 211 9.39 3.84 -1.04
CA ALA A 211 10.24 2.90 -0.32
C ALA A 211 10.65 1.71 -1.19
N SER A 212 11.80 1.15 -0.88
CA SER A 212 12.13 -0.21 -1.26
C SER A 212 11.62 -1.17 -0.21
N GLN A 213 11.38 -2.42 -0.60
CA GLN A 213 10.92 -3.47 0.31
C GLN A 213 11.79 -4.72 0.20
N SER A 214 11.85 -5.46 1.29
CA SER A 214 12.45 -6.79 1.33
C SER A 214 11.77 -7.65 2.38
N TYR A 215 11.73 -8.96 2.17
CA TYR A 215 11.34 -9.88 3.21
C TYR A 215 12.46 -10.07 4.21
N ARG A 216 12.10 -10.47 5.43
CA ARG A 216 13.09 -10.87 6.44
C ARG A 216 13.88 -12.08 5.95
N GLU A 217 15.10 -12.20 6.43
CA GLU A 217 16.01 -13.31 6.10
C GLU A 217 16.35 -13.45 4.61
N GLY A 218 16.14 -12.37 3.83
CA GLY A 218 16.49 -12.37 2.41
C GLY A 218 15.61 -13.28 1.55
N LEU A 219 14.38 -13.59 2.02
CA LEU A 219 13.40 -14.30 1.20
C LEU A 219 13.11 -13.50 -0.06
N THR A 220 13.33 -14.11 -1.20
CA THR A 220 13.05 -13.51 -2.52
C THR A 220 11.67 -13.89 -3.04
N TRP A 221 11.00 -14.84 -2.38
CA TRP A 221 9.68 -15.33 -2.74
C TRP A 221 9.02 -16.04 -1.56
N ILE A 222 7.70 -16.18 -1.59
CA ILE A 222 6.93 -16.85 -0.55
C ILE A 222 6.31 -18.11 -1.14
N ASP A 223 6.68 -19.24 -0.55
CA ASP A 223 6.07 -20.54 -0.77
C ASP A 223 5.14 -20.90 0.39
N GLU A 224 4.57 -22.10 0.33
CA GLU A 224 3.71 -22.62 1.40
C GLU A 224 4.40 -22.65 2.76
N LYS A 225 5.71 -22.90 2.80
CA LYS A 225 6.51 -22.93 4.04
C LYS A 225 6.72 -21.54 4.62
N ALA A 226 6.87 -20.55 3.77
CA ALA A 226 7.03 -19.15 4.13
C ALA A 226 5.69 -18.40 4.33
N ARG A 227 4.57 -19.09 4.31
CA ARG A 227 3.21 -18.49 4.42
C ARG A 227 3.05 -17.56 5.64
N LEU A 228 3.77 -17.81 6.72
CA LEU A 228 3.75 -16.95 7.89
C LEU A 228 4.49 -15.63 7.70
N GLU A 229 5.28 -15.50 6.63
CA GLU A 229 6.02 -14.29 6.29
C GLU A 229 5.26 -13.38 5.31
N LEU A 230 4.09 -13.79 4.83
CA LEU A 230 3.21 -12.92 4.04
C LEU A 230 3.00 -11.58 4.73
N SER A 231 3.18 -10.50 4.00
CA SER A 231 3.11 -9.10 4.47
C SER A 231 4.14 -8.70 5.53
N ARG A 232 5.09 -9.55 5.88
CA ARG A 232 6.16 -9.22 6.82
C ARG A 232 7.37 -8.67 6.09
N ILE A 233 7.19 -7.51 5.48
CA ILE A 233 8.26 -6.81 4.79
C ILE A 233 8.96 -5.81 5.71
N GLN A 234 10.21 -5.55 5.37
CA GLN A 234 10.98 -4.41 5.85
C GLN A 234 10.98 -3.36 4.77
N GLN A 235 10.68 -2.13 5.13
CA GLN A 235 10.61 -1.01 4.20
C GLN A 235 11.63 0.05 4.59
N GLN A 236 12.26 0.65 3.58
CA GLN A 236 13.21 1.74 3.75
C GLN A 236 12.91 2.84 2.72
N PRO A 237 12.92 4.13 3.12
CA PRO A 237 12.80 5.21 2.17
C PRO A 237 13.79 5.05 1.01
N ALA A 238 13.28 5.13 -0.20
CA ALA A 238 14.07 4.98 -1.42
C ALA A 238 13.53 5.90 -2.53
N PRO A 239 14.37 6.30 -3.49
CA PRO A 239 13.92 7.09 -4.62
C PRO A 239 12.71 6.46 -5.33
N THR A 240 11.79 7.31 -5.77
CA THR A 240 10.60 6.90 -6.50
C THR A 240 10.98 6.25 -7.83
N ILE A 241 10.42 5.09 -8.12
CA ILE A 241 10.56 4.36 -9.38
C ILE A 241 9.20 4.30 -10.08
N ASN A 242 8.26 3.51 -9.55
CA ASN A 242 6.91 3.34 -10.06
C ASN A 242 5.82 3.62 -9.00
N ASN A 243 6.20 4.19 -7.88
CA ASN A 243 5.46 4.33 -6.64
C ASN A 243 5.42 5.81 -6.21
N GLY A 244 4.58 6.62 -6.88
CA GLY A 244 4.40 8.03 -6.56
C GLY A 244 3.87 8.24 -5.14
N VAL A 245 4.32 9.31 -4.48
CA VAL A 245 3.84 9.73 -3.16
C VAL A 245 3.54 11.22 -3.18
N VAL A 246 2.31 11.56 -2.87
CA VAL A 246 1.81 12.93 -2.78
C VAL A 246 1.36 13.21 -1.36
N VAL A 247 1.90 14.26 -0.75
CA VAL A 247 1.55 14.67 0.61
C VAL A 247 0.89 16.04 0.57
N THR A 248 -0.27 16.17 1.23
CA THR A 248 -0.96 17.43 1.43
C THR A 248 -1.06 17.74 2.91
N LEU A 249 -0.51 18.87 3.33
CA LEU A 249 -0.73 19.43 4.66
C LEU A 249 -1.76 20.55 4.53
N ASP A 250 -2.97 20.31 5.04
CA ASP A 250 -4.06 21.28 5.05
C ASP A 250 -4.38 21.68 6.50
N THR A 251 -4.86 22.86 6.67
CA THR A 251 -5.36 23.49 7.91
C THR A 251 -4.67 23.02 9.18
N ASP A 252 -3.75 23.84 9.69
CA ASP A 252 -3.08 23.65 11.00
C ASP A 252 -2.38 22.31 11.21
N SER A 253 -1.94 21.68 10.12
CA SER A 253 -1.23 20.40 10.19
C SER A 253 0.28 20.62 10.38
N THR A 254 0.89 19.71 11.11
CA THR A 254 2.34 19.70 11.33
C THR A 254 2.92 18.35 10.98
N TRP A 255 3.91 18.32 10.09
CA TRP A 255 4.69 17.13 9.81
C TRP A 255 6.12 17.28 10.32
N ILE A 256 6.50 16.43 11.29
CA ILE A 256 7.86 16.27 11.77
C ILE A 256 8.48 15.10 11.02
N VAL A 257 9.34 15.43 10.06
CA VAL A 257 9.99 14.44 9.17
C VAL A 257 11.17 13.81 9.90
N THR A 258 11.07 12.54 10.25
CA THR A 258 12.09 11.85 11.06
C THR A 258 13.16 11.14 10.24
N LYS A 259 12.94 10.92 8.95
CA LYS A 259 13.85 10.25 8.02
C LYS A 259 13.85 10.98 6.68
N THR A 260 14.88 10.78 5.87
CA THR A 260 14.84 11.25 4.48
C THR A 260 13.66 10.63 3.76
N CYS A 261 12.84 11.45 3.09
CA CYS A 261 11.63 11.04 2.37
C CYS A 261 11.74 11.37 0.87
N TYR A 262 11.17 10.52 0.06
CA TYR A 262 11.10 10.65 -1.39
C TYR A 262 9.64 10.74 -1.83
N LEU A 263 9.29 11.87 -2.45
CA LEU A 263 7.92 12.21 -2.85
C LEU A 263 7.89 12.59 -4.33
N THR A 264 6.67 12.67 -4.87
CA THR A 264 6.40 13.20 -6.22
C THR A 264 5.52 14.44 -6.20
N GLY A 265 4.87 14.71 -5.07
CA GLY A 265 4.08 15.91 -4.83
C GLY A 265 4.09 16.29 -3.35
N LEU A 266 4.14 17.59 -3.06
CA LEU A 266 4.05 18.13 -1.71
C LEU A 266 3.30 19.46 -1.74
N HIS A 267 2.14 19.49 -1.10
CA HIS A 267 1.37 20.71 -0.85
C HIS A 267 1.49 21.13 0.61
N ILE A 268 1.86 22.37 0.87
CA ILE A 268 1.93 22.94 2.23
C ILE A 268 0.92 24.08 2.35
N GLY A 269 -0.16 23.84 3.09
CA GLY A 269 -1.20 24.83 3.34
C GLY A 269 -0.71 26.03 4.16
N LYS A 270 -1.53 27.06 4.20
CA LYS A 270 -1.16 28.40 4.76
C LYS A 270 -0.73 28.35 6.22
N TYR A 271 -1.35 27.52 7.03
CA TYR A 271 -1.08 27.44 8.49
C TYR A 271 -0.39 26.12 8.87
N SER A 272 0.07 25.39 7.87
CA SER A 272 0.74 24.10 8.08
C SER A 272 2.25 24.27 8.18
N MET A 273 2.89 23.31 8.83
CA MET A 273 4.33 23.33 9.07
C MET A 273 4.95 21.98 8.75
N ILE A 274 6.13 22.03 8.13
CA ILE A 274 7.01 20.88 7.96
C ILE A 274 8.38 21.20 8.57
N LYS A 275 8.92 20.27 9.37
CA LYS A 275 10.20 20.46 10.07
C LYS A 275 10.86 19.12 10.38
N ALA A 276 12.17 19.15 10.67
CA ALA A 276 12.86 18.03 11.30
C ALA A 276 12.61 17.97 12.82
N PRO A 277 12.96 16.85 13.47
CA PRO A 277 13.06 16.78 14.94
C PRO A 277 14.02 17.81 15.52
N GLU A 278 13.91 18.08 16.81
CA GLU A 278 14.81 18.99 17.49
C GLU A 278 16.28 18.55 17.35
N GLY A 279 17.14 19.49 17.07
CA GLY A 279 18.58 19.26 16.86
C GLY A 279 18.95 18.75 15.46
N GLN A 280 17.98 18.57 14.57
CA GLN A 280 18.18 18.16 13.18
C GLN A 280 17.75 19.26 12.21
N THR A 281 18.20 19.16 10.97
CA THR A 281 17.82 20.08 9.89
C THR A 281 17.03 19.36 8.81
N LEU A 282 16.08 20.08 8.19
CA LEU A 282 15.31 19.61 7.06
C LEU A 282 15.66 20.45 5.83
N THR A 283 16.09 19.79 4.76
CA THR A 283 16.36 20.41 3.48
C THR A 283 15.46 19.82 2.39
N LEU A 284 14.82 20.67 1.61
CA LEU A 284 13.99 20.28 0.47
C LEU A 284 14.80 20.36 -0.82
N PHE A 285 14.77 19.32 -1.61
CA PHE A 285 15.24 19.30 -2.99
C PHE A 285 14.07 19.00 -3.92
N VAL A 286 13.99 19.73 -5.03
CA VAL A 286 13.05 19.49 -6.14
C VAL A 286 13.88 19.32 -7.40
N ASP A 287 13.76 18.17 -8.06
CA ASP A 287 14.55 17.79 -9.24
C ASP A 287 16.07 18.02 -9.04
N GLY A 288 16.56 17.69 -7.85
CA GLY A 288 17.96 17.83 -7.46
C GLY A 288 18.38 19.24 -7.07
N THR A 289 17.51 20.24 -7.14
CA THR A 289 17.79 21.62 -6.75
C THR A 289 17.29 21.91 -5.35
N GLU A 290 18.19 22.40 -4.47
CA GLU A 290 17.80 22.85 -3.14
C GLU A 290 16.77 23.99 -3.23
N THR A 291 15.66 23.83 -2.55
CA THR A 291 14.50 24.71 -2.66
C THR A 291 14.02 25.12 -1.27
N LYS A 292 13.61 26.38 -1.14
CA LYS A 292 13.08 26.88 0.12
C LYS A 292 11.72 26.26 0.44
N ILE A 293 11.52 25.80 1.66
CA ILE A 293 10.21 25.37 2.16
C ILE A 293 9.37 26.61 2.46
N ASN A 294 8.25 26.75 1.74
CA ASN A 294 7.30 27.85 1.92
C ASN A 294 5.90 27.31 2.17
N GLN A 295 5.13 28.04 2.98
CA GLN A 295 3.69 27.82 3.11
C GLN A 295 2.93 28.28 1.85
N SER A 296 1.72 27.77 1.65
CA SER A 296 0.86 28.05 0.49
C SER A 296 1.56 27.76 -0.83
N THR A 297 2.28 26.64 -0.89
CA THR A 297 3.12 26.29 -2.04
C THR A 297 2.94 24.83 -2.41
N ASP A 298 2.90 24.59 -3.72
CA ASP A 298 2.90 23.26 -4.33
C ASP A 298 4.28 22.98 -4.91
N TYR A 299 4.81 21.81 -4.60
CA TYR A 299 6.02 21.26 -5.18
C TYR A 299 5.68 19.98 -5.91
N THR A 300 6.17 19.82 -7.13
CA THR A 300 5.97 18.62 -7.95
C THR A 300 7.28 18.21 -8.63
N GLY A 301 7.48 16.93 -8.90
CA GLY A 301 8.68 16.39 -9.51
C GLY A 301 9.37 15.37 -8.58
N LYS A 302 10.67 15.21 -8.73
CA LYS A 302 11.49 14.37 -7.83
C LYS A 302 11.80 15.16 -6.56
N ILE A 303 10.99 14.95 -5.54
CA ILE A 303 11.11 15.68 -4.26
C ILE A 303 11.89 14.82 -3.27
N VAL A 304 12.89 15.41 -2.62
CA VAL A 304 13.61 14.79 -1.51
C VAL A 304 13.56 15.72 -0.30
N LEU A 305 12.98 15.26 0.78
CA LEU A 305 13.06 15.87 2.10
C LEU A 305 14.21 15.20 2.85
N LYS A 306 15.35 15.89 2.96
CA LYS A 306 16.55 15.35 3.58
C LYS A 306 16.66 15.79 5.03
N VAL A 307 16.70 14.80 5.94
CA VAL A 307 16.93 15.02 7.37
C VAL A 307 18.40 14.76 7.70
N GLN A 308 19.03 15.65 8.45
CA GLN A 308 20.45 15.59 8.82
C GLN A 308 20.68 16.01 10.29
#